data_bbaf55f80c4b6dc5c4a6dac54ccf397f
#
_entry.id   bbaf55f80c4b6dc5c4a6dac54ccf397f
#
_cell.length_a   1.000
_cell.length_b   1.000
_cell.length_c   1.000
_cell.angle_alpha   90.00
_cell.angle_beta   90.00
_cell.angle_gamma   90.00
#
_symmetry.space_group_name_H-M   'P 1'
#
loop_
_entity.id
_entity.type
_entity.pdbx_description
1 polymer ?
#
loop_
_entity_poly.entity_id
_entity_poly.type
_entity_poly.pdbx_seq_one_letter_code
_entity_poly.pdbx_strand_id
1 'polypeptide(L)'
;GAGLAACMIGWGTNQFTPMLLVYRARLGLSAPVVEAMFAMYAVGLVPGLLAGGALSDRIGRRPVVLFALVTSMIGGGVLIAGTGGAGWLFAGRLIVGLGSGSAFSAGAAWIKELSAPPYEDPAPAAGARRASGAMTLGFALGPLVAGALAQWAPLPTILPYLPQLAGAGAALVLAARTPETVRPGTAGAGDSRWWRLRIRIPGFAASGRSASSRLRLACET
;
A
#
# COMPACT_ATOMS: atom_id res chain seq x y z
N GLY A 1 15.84 4.47 2.57
CA GLY A 1 15.31 3.11 2.27
C GLY A 1 13.80 3.10 2.17
N ALA A 2 13.09 3.42 3.27
CA ALA A 2 11.63 3.30 3.34
C ALA A 2 10.87 4.13 2.28
N GLY A 3 11.28 5.37 2.00
CA GLY A 3 10.66 6.21 0.97
C GLY A 3 10.80 5.64 -0.44
N LEU A 4 11.98 5.10 -0.79
CA LEU A 4 12.18 4.45 -2.08
C LEU A 4 11.33 3.17 -2.19
N ALA A 5 11.22 2.40 -1.11
CA ALA A 5 10.35 1.23 -1.07
C ALA A 5 8.88 1.59 -1.36
N ALA A 6 8.35 2.63 -0.71
CA ALA A 6 6.99 3.12 -0.95
C ALA A 6 6.80 3.60 -2.40
N CYS A 7 7.80 4.30 -2.96
CA CYS A 7 7.78 4.76 -4.34
C CYS A 7 7.75 3.58 -5.33
N MET A 8 8.63 2.58 -5.15
CA MET A 8 8.70 1.42 -6.07
C MET A 8 7.47 0.52 -6.00
N ILE A 9 6.84 0.42 -4.84
CA ILE A 9 5.56 -0.29 -4.70
C ILE A 9 4.43 0.50 -5.37
N GLY A 10 4.36 1.82 -5.17
CA GLY A 10 3.41 2.67 -5.88
C GLY A 10 3.59 2.58 -7.40
N TRP A 11 4.83 2.55 -7.89
CA TRP A 11 5.17 2.32 -9.29
C TRP A 11 4.60 1.00 -9.81
N GLY A 12 4.95 -0.13 -9.13
CA GLY A 12 4.51 -1.46 -9.52
C GLY A 12 2.99 -1.64 -9.53
N THR A 13 2.30 -0.92 -8.67
CA THR A 13 0.83 -0.91 -8.59
C THR A 13 0.20 -0.33 -9.86
N ASN A 14 0.71 0.80 -10.35
CA ASN A 14 0.06 1.58 -11.41
C ASN A 14 0.64 1.37 -12.81
N GLN A 15 1.85 0.81 -12.95
CA GLN A 15 2.47 0.56 -14.26
C GLN A 15 1.66 -0.37 -15.15
N PHE A 16 0.77 -1.18 -14.58
CA PHE A 16 -0.10 -2.07 -15.35
C PHE A 16 -1.15 -1.32 -16.18
N THR A 17 -1.54 -0.11 -15.77
CA THR A 17 -2.60 0.67 -16.44
C THR A 17 -2.35 0.87 -17.93
N PRO A 18 -1.21 1.41 -18.40
CA PRO A 18 -0.92 1.50 -19.83
C PRO A 18 -0.68 0.14 -20.47
N MET A 19 -0.13 -0.82 -19.71
CA MET A 19 0.14 -2.17 -20.22
C MET A 19 -1.12 -2.93 -20.62
N LEU A 20 -2.25 -2.58 -20.01
CA LEU A 20 -3.53 -3.18 -20.29
C LEU A 20 -3.94 -3.04 -21.76
N LEU A 21 -3.69 -1.88 -22.37
CA LEU A 21 -3.95 -1.65 -23.79
C LEU A 21 -3.09 -2.57 -24.66
N VAL A 22 -1.83 -2.79 -24.28
CA VAL A 22 -0.91 -3.69 -24.99
C VAL A 22 -1.38 -5.13 -24.90
N TYR A 23 -1.76 -5.61 -23.72
CA TYR A 23 -2.26 -6.97 -23.54
C TYR A 23 -3.61 -7.17 -24.22
N ARG A 24 -4.50 -6.18 -24.15
CA ARG A 24 -5.78 -6.22 -24.88
C ARG A 24 -5.57 -6.39 -26.37
N ALA A 25 -4.68 -5.61 -26.96
CA ALA A 25 -4.38 -5.68 -28.40
C ALA A 25 -3.70 -6.99 -28.78
N ARG A 26 -2.77 -7.51 -27.98
CA ARG A 26 -2.00 -8.73 -28.29
C ARG A 26 -2.76 -10.03 -28.03
N LEU A 27 -3.55 -10.08 -26.97
CA LEU A 27 -4.28 -11.28 -26.56
C LEU A 27 -5.75 -11.28 -26.97
N GLY A 28 -6.23 -10.21 -27.63
CA GLY A 28 -7.63 -10.10 -28.04
C GLY A 28 -8.61 -10.05 -26.86
N LEU A 29 -8.18 -9.49 -25.71
CA LEU A 29 -8.99 -9.53 -24.48
C LEU A 29 -10.23 -8.64 -24.61
N SER A 30 -11.37 -9.17 -24.16
CA SER A 30 -12.60 -8.40 -24.08
C SER A 30 -12.57 -7.38 -22.92
N ALA A 31 -13.39 -6.33 -22.98
CA ALA A 31 -13.46 -5.32 -21.94
C ALA A 31 -13.78 -5.90 -20.55
N PRO A 32 -14.74 -6.82 -20.38
CA PRO A 32 -15.01 -7.43 -19.07
C PRO A 32 -13.82 -8.19 -18.46
N VAL A 33 -13.01 -8.87 -19.29
CA VAL A 33 -11.79 -9.57 -18.81
C VAL A 33 -10.78 -8.57 -18.29
N VAL A 34 -10.63 -7.46 -18.98
CA VAL A 34 -9.75 -6.35 -18.60
C VAL A 34 -10.19 -5.74 -17.26
N GLU A 35 -11.47 -5.47 -17.09
CA GLU A 35 -12.04 -4.97 -15.83
C GLU A 35 -11.85 -5.96 -14.69
N ALA A 36 -12.05 -7.26 -14.96
CA ALA A 36 -11.82 -8.32 -13.98
C ALA A 36 -10.35 -8.38 -13.51
N MET A 37 -9.38 -8.06 -14.37
CA MET A 37 -7.96 -7.96 -13.96
C MET A 37 -7.70 -6.80 -12.99
N PHE A 38 -8.39 -5.67 -13.14
CA PHE A 38 -8.35 -4.61 -12.13
C PHE A 38 -8.99 -5.07 -10.81
N ALA A 39 -10.14 -5.73 -10.87
CA ALA A 39 -10.79 -6.27 -9.68
C ALA A 39 -9.90 -7.29 -8.94
N MET A 40 -9.16 -8.12 -9.67
CA MET A 40 -8.23 -9.09 -9.08
C MET A 40 -7.11 -8.43 -8.26
N TYR A 41 -6.62 -7.27 -8.69
CA TYR A 41 -5.71 -6.48 -7.87
C TYR A 41 -6.34 -6.08 -6.52
N ALA A 42 -7.61 -5.64 -6.53
CA ALA A 42 -8.32 -5.27 -5.31
C ALA A 42 -8.55 -6.47 -4.38
N VAL A 43 -8.81 -7.65 -4.96
CA VAL A 43 -8.92 -8.92 -4.20
C VAL A 43 -7.62 -9.24 -3.45
N GLY A 44 -6.46 -8.95 -4.02
CA GLY A 44 -5.18 -9.08 -3.33
C GLY A 44 -4.90 -7.94 -2.34
N LEU A 45 -5.28 -6.72 -2.70
CA LEU A 45 -4.99 -5.51 -1.91
C LEU A 45 -5.65 -5.56 -0.53
N VAL A 46 -6.93 -5.93 -0.46
CA VAL A 46 -7.69 -5.93 0.80
C VAL A 46 -7.07 -6.83 1.86
N PRO A 47 -6.84 -8.14 1.61
CA PRO A 47 -6.18 -8.98 2.59
C PRO A 47 -4.75 -8.52 2.89
N GLY A 48 -4.02 -7.98 1.90
CA GLY A 48 -2.70 -7.39 2.09
C GLY A 48 -2.71 -6.22 3.08
N LEU A 49 -3.67 -5.30 2.96
CA LEU A 49 -3.84 -4.19 3.90
C LEU A 49 -4.13 -4.66 5.33
N LEU A 50 -5.07 -5.58 5.47
CA LEU A 50 -5.51 -6.08 6.78
C LEU A 50 -4.42 -6.90 7.46
N ALA A 51 -3.86 -7.88 6.75
CA ALA A 51 -2.81 -8.74 7.30
C ALA A 51 -1.49 -7.98 7.48
N GLY A 52 -1.10 -7.15 6.51
CA GLY A 52 0.14 -6.39 6.55
C GLY A 52 0.20 -5.40 7.71
N GLY A 53 -0.91 -4.70 8.00
CA GLY A 53 -1.01 -3.82 9.16
C GLY A 53 -0.83 -4.58 10.47
N ALA A 54 -1.67 -5.59 10.69
CA ALA A 54 -1.64 -6.41 11.92
C ALA A 54 -0.28 -7.12 12.12
N LEU A 55 0.30 -7.63 11.02
CA LEU A 55 1.60 -8.31 11.07
C LEU A 55 2.73 -7.34 11.37
N SER A 56 2.72 -6.14 10.77
CA SER A 56 3.76 -5.14 10.97
C SER A 56 3.81 -4.60 12.39
N ASP A 57 2.68 -4.60 13.10
CA ASP A 57 2.63 -4.23 14.52
C ASP A 57 3.25 -5.31 15.42
N ARG A 58 3.27 -6.58 14.98
CA ARG A 58 3.77 -7.72 15.75
C ARG A 58 5.24 -8.03 15.48
N ILE A 59 5.63 -8.12 14.20
CA ILE A 59 6.97 -8.56 13.80
C ILE A 59 7.88 -7.40 13.37
N GLY A 60 7.34 -6.18 13.26
CA GLY A 60 8.07 -4.99 12.83
C GLY A 60 7.67 -4.50 11.45
N ARG A 61 7.97 -3.23 11.17
CA ARG A 61 7.66 -2.56 9.89
C ARG A 61 8.54 -3.08 8.76
N ARG A 62 9.84 -3.15 9.04
CA ARG A 62 10.86 -3.54 8.06
C ARG A 62 10.60 -4.90 7.41
N PRO A 63 10.40 -6.03 8.13
CA PRO A 63 10.19 -7.34 7.50
C PRO A 63 8.95 -7.35 6.61
N VAL A 64 7.87 -6.65 6.98
CA VAL A 64 6.65 -6.59 6.16
C VAL A 64 6.89 -5.79 4.89
N VAL A 65 7.63 -4.69 4.94
CA VAL A 65 7.97 -3.90 3.74
C VAL A 65 8.92 -4.68 2.82
N LEU A 66 9.90 -5.43 3.38
CA LEU A 66 10.77 -6.30 2.58
C LEU A 66 9.97 -7.41 1.89
N PHE A 67 9.05 -8.06 2.61
CA PHE A 67 8.12 -9.03 2.03
C PHE A 67 7.30 -8.42 0.89
N ALA A 68 6.77 -7.23 1.08
CA ALA A 68 5.98 -6.52 0.07
C ALA A 68 6.79 -6.20 -1.19
N LEU A 69 8.07 -5.78 -1.05
CA LEU A 69 8.97 -5.55 -2.18
C LEU A 69 9.24 -6.83 -2.97
N VAL A 70 9.56 -7.93 -2.27
CA VAL A 70 9.79 -9.24 -2.91
C VAL A 70 8.53 -9.71 -3.63
N THR A 71 7.37 -9.60 -2.99
CA THR A 71 6.07 -9.97 -3.58
C THR A 71 5.76 -9.10 -4.81
N SER A 72 6.06 -7.79 -4.76
CA SER A 72 5.91 -6.89 -5.91
C SER A 72 6.84 -7.28 -7.07
N MET A 73 8.08 -7.68 -6.79
CA MET A 73 9.02 -8.15 -7.81
C MET A 73 8.55 -9.47 -8.44
N ILE A 74 8.08 -10.43 -7.64
CA ILE A 74 7.51 -11.69 -8.13
C ILE A 74 6.30 -11.39 -9.02
N GLY A 75 5.38 -10.54 -8.55
CA GLY A 75 4.21 -10.14 -9.34
C GLY A 75 4.57 -9.47 -10.66
N GLY A 76 5.58 -8.59 -10.67
CA GLY A 76 6.13 -7.99 -11.89
C GLY A 76 6.69 -9.04 -12.86
N GLY A 77 7.45 -10.01 -12.34
CA GLY A 77 7.96 -11.13 -13.14
C GLY A 77 6.83 -12.00 -13.74
N VAL A 78 5.80 -12.28 -12.96
CA VAL A 78 4.60 -13.02 -13.43
C VAL A 78 3.85 -12.23 -14.51
N LEU A 79 3.77 -10.91 -14.40
CA LEU A 79 3.15 -10.05 -15.42
C LEU A 79 3.95 -10.02 -16.72
N ILE A 80 5.28 -10.14 -16.69
CA ILE A 80 6.11 -10.31 -17.90
C ILE A 80 5.72 -11.60 -18.64
N ALA A 81 5.44 -12.68 -17.91
CA ALA A 81 4.94 -13.94 -18.50
C ALA A 81 3.50 -13.84 -19.02
N GLY A 82 2.83 -12.69 -18.83
CA GLY A 82 1.44 -12.45 -19.21
C GLY A 82 1.14 -12.59 -20.71
N THR A 83 2.17 -12.55 -21.59
CA THR A 83 2.03 -12.87 -23.01
C THR A 83 1.64 -14.34 -23.26
N GLY A 84 1.86 -15.22 -22.30
CA GLY A 84 1.44 -16.62 -22.34
C GLY A 84 -0.05 -16.86 -22.08
N GLY A 85 -0.82 -15.81 -21.75
CA GLY A 85 -2.27 -15.91 -21.55
C GLY A 85 -2.78 -15.09 -20.35
N ALA A 86 -4.10 -14.87 -20.34
CA ALA A 86 -4.78 -14.06 -19.33
C ALA A 86 -4.58 -14.55 -17.90
N GLY A 87 -4.42 -15.86 -17.68
CA GLY A 87 -4.22 -16.44 -16.34
C GLY A 87 -2.99 -15.88 -15.62
N TRP A 88 -1.88 -15.66 -16.34
CA TRP A 88 -0.68 -15.03 -15.78
C TRP A 88 -0.91 -13.59 -15.37
N LEU A 89 -1.73 -12.85 -16.12
CA LEU A 89 -2.09 -11.47 -15.79
C LEU A 89 -2.95 -11.41 -14.52
N PHE A 90 -3.92 -12.30 -14.37
CA PHE A 90 -4.72 -12.42 -13.14
C PHE A 90 -3.86 -12.77 -11.92
N ALA A 91 -2.98 -13.77 -12.06
CA ALA A 91 -2.08 -14.16 -10.99
C ALA A 91 -1.14 -13.02 -10.59
N GLY A 92 -0.52 -12.37 -11.57
CA GLY A 92 0.35 -11.22 -11.34
C GLY A 92 -0.36 -10.06 -10.64
N ARG A 93 -1.60 -9.74 -11.04
CA ARG A 93 -2.42 -8.70 -10.41
C ARG A 93 -2.76 -9.02 -8.95
N LEU A 94 -3.12 -10.27 -8.67
CA LEU A 94 -3.37 -10.73 -7.29
C LEU A 94 -2.13 -10.58 -6.41
N ILE A 95 -0.97 -11.05 -6.91
CA ILE A 95 0.31 -11.00 -6.19
C ILE A 95 0.73 -9.55 -5.94
N VAL A 96 0.68 -8.68 -6.97
CA VAL A 96 1.00 -7.25 -6.82
C VAL A 96 0.04 -6.61 -5.81
N GLY A 97 -1.25 -6.94 -5.86
CA GLY A 97 -2.25 -6.44 -4.91
C GLY A 97 -1.88 -6.78 -3.47
N LEU A 98 -1.56 -8.04 -3.19
CA LEU A 98 -1.18 -8.50 -1.85
C LEU A 98 0.05 -7.76 -1.31
N GLY A 99 1.10 -7.65 -2.13
CA GLY A 99 2.31 -6.90 -1.78
C GLY A 99 2.03 -5.41 -1.54
N SER A 100 1.27 -4.77 -2.44
CA SER A 100 0.93 -3.35 -2.33
C SER A 100 0.11 -3.07 -1.07
N GLY A 101 -0.88 -3.89 -0.75
CA GLY A 101 -1.69 -3.77 0.46
C GLY A 101 -0.84 -3.83 1.72
N SER A 102 0.06 -4.81 1.82
CA SER A 102 0.97 -4.96 2.94
C SER A 102 1.89 -3.75 3.11
N ALA A 103 2.40 -3.20 2.00
CA ALA A 103 3.27 -2.03 2.03
C ALA A 103 2.55 -0.73 2.34
N PHE A 104 1.32 -0.53 1.88
CA PHE A 104 0.57 0.70 2.13
C PHE A 104 0.28 0.89 3.61
N SER A 105 0.00 -0.20 4.34
CA SER A 105 -0.18 -0.13 5.79
C SER A 105 1.15 0.02 6.54
N ALA A 106 2.09 -0.90 6.33
CA ALA A 106 3.36 -0.93 7.06
C ALA A 106 4.32 0.19 6.64
N GLY A 107 4.43 0.47 5.33
CA GLY A 107 5.40 1.43 4.79
C GLY A 107 5.08 2.88 5.17
N ALA A 108 3.80 3.27 5.15
CA ALA A 108 3.40 4.62 5.57
C ALA A 108 3.69 4.85 7.07
N ALA A 109 3.43 3.84 7.91
CA ALA A 109 3.75 3.90 9.34
C ALA A 109 5.27 3.99 9.55
N TRP A 110 6.05 3.15 8.86
CA TRP A 110 7.50 3.14 8.97
C TRP A 110 8.15 4.47 8.58
N ILE A 111 7.71 5.09 7.48
CA ILE A 111 8.22 6.41 7.06
C ILE A 111 7.89 7.48 8.11
N LYS A 112 6.69 7.46 8.69
CA LYS A 112 6.28 8.40 9.75
C LYS A 112 7.14 8.23 11.00
N GLU A 113 7.35 6.99 11.42
CA GLU A 113 8.16 6.64 12.60
C GLU A 113 9.65 7.02 12.40
N LEU A 114 10.22 6.76 11.23
CA LEU A 114 11.59 7.16 10.87
C LEU A 114 11.74 8.69 10.73
N SER A 115 10.66 9.42 10.55
CA SER A 115 10.64 10.88 10.48
C SER A 115 10.28 11.52 11.82
N ALA A 116 10.45 10.83 12.94
CA ALA A 116 10.18 11.29 14.30
C ALA A 116 11.38 10.96 15.20
N PRO A 117 11.52 11.60 16.36
CA PRO A 117 12.54 11.24 17.35
C PRO A 117 12.47 9.74 17.72
N PRO A 118 13.60 9.05 17.91
CA PRO A 118 14.97 9.55 17.99
C PRO A 118 15.72 9.65 16.66
N TYR A 119 15.07 9.38 15.51
CA TYR A 119 15.74 9.31 14.19
C TYR A 119 15.91 10.69 13.54
N GLU A 120 14.92 11.54 13.67
CA GLU A 120 14.93 12.91 13.17
C GLU A 120 14.13 13.82 14.11
N ASP A 121 14.42 15.13 14.05
CA ASP A 121 13.65 16.19 14.72
C ASP A 121 12.95 17.05 13.64
N PRO A 122 11.80 16.62 13.15
CA PRO A 122 11.19 17.20 11.97
C PRO A 122 10.18 18.29 12.30
N ALA A 123 9.93 19.13 11.29
CA ALA A 123 8.75 20.01 11.29
C ALA A 123 7.45 19.15 11.39
N PRO A 124 6.37 19.71 12.00
CA PRO A 124 5.08 19.02 12.10
C PRO A 124 4.62 18.45 10.75
N ALA A 125 4.09 17.23 10.75
CA ALA A 125 3.59 16.51 9.57
C ALA A 125 4.65 16.14 8.49
N ALA A 126 5.95 16.29 8.73
CA ALA A 126 6.99 15.93 7.75
C ALA A 126 6.91 14.46 7.34
N GLY A 127 6.72 13.54 8.29
CA GLY A 127 6.61 12.11 8.01
C GLY A 127 5.40 11.77 7.12
N ALA A 128 4.26 12.39 7.34
CA ALA A 128 3.07 12.19 6.51
C ALA A 128 3.29 12.70 5.07
N ARG A 129 3.91 13.89 4.92
CA ARG A 129 4.25 14.45 3.60
C ARG A 129 5.26 13.57 2.85
N ARG A 130 6.27 13.04 3.53
CA ARG A 130 7.27 12.14 2.93
C ARG A 130 6.63 10.83 2.47
N ALA A 131 5.76 10.24 3.28
CA ALA A 131 5.07 9.01 2.93
C ALA A 131 4.15 9.20 1.72
N SER A 132 3.28 10.23 1.74
CA SER A 132 2.39 10.51 0.62
C SER A 132 3.15 10.93 -0.64
N GLY A 133 4.17 11.77 -0.52
CA GLY A 133 5.01 12.19 -1.65
C GLY A 133 5.72 11.03 -2.33
N ALA A 134 6.30 10.11 -1.56
CA ALA A 134 6.95 8.92 -2.12
C ALA A 134 5.95 8.02 -2.88
N MET A 135 4.77 7.78 -2.32
CA MET A 135 3.73 6.99 -2.99
C MET A 135 3.20 7.68 -4.24
N THR A 136 2.89 8.98 -4.16
CA THR A 136 2.39 9.76 -5.30
C THR A 136 3.40 9.78 -6.44
N LEU A 137 4.69 9.93 -6.13
CA LEU A 137 5.76 9.89 -7.13
C LEU A 137 5.78 8.53 -7.85
N GLY A 138 5.69 7.43 -7.11
CA GLY A 138 5.61 6.09 -7.70
C GLY A 138 4.37 5.91 -8.57
N PHE A 139 3.20 6.34 -8.10
CA PHE A 139 1.95 6.28 -8.85
C PHE A 139 1.97 7.09 -10.14
N ALA A 140 2.69 8.21 -10.17
CA ALA A 140 2.84 9.04 -11.37
C ALA A 140 3.88 8.48 -12.35
N LEU A 141 5.07 8.13 -11.85
CA LEU A 141 6.17 7.64 -12.68
C LEU A 141 5.90 6.25 -13.26
N GLY A 142 5.21 5.38 -12.52
CA GLY A 142 4.91 4.02 -12.97
C GLY A 142 4.22 3.98 -14.33
N PRO A 143 3.01 4.52 -14.47
CA PRO A 143 2.31 4.52 -15.75
C PRO A 143 3.00 5.37 -16.83
N LEU A 144 3.65 6.49 -16.44
CA LEU A 144 4.35 7.34 -17.39
C LEU A 144 5.49 6.56 -18.08
N VAL A 145 6.40 5.97 -17.32
CA VAL A 145 7.54 5.24 -17.86
C VAL A 145 7.11 3.94 -18.53
N ALA A 146 6.18 3.20 -17.92
CA ALA A 146 5.66 1.97 -18.53
C ALA A 146 4.94 2.24 -19.86
N GLY A 147 4.15 3.29 -19.94
CA GLY A 147 3.47 3.70 -21.18
C GLY A 147 4.45 4.13 -22.27
N ALA A 148 5.45 4.94 -21.92
CA ALA A 148 6.48 5.36 -22.85
C ALA A 148 7.26 4.16 -23.40
N LEU A 149 7.71 3.25 -22.53
CA LEU A 149 8.43 2.04 -22.95
C LEU A 149 7.53 1.09 -23.74
N ALA A 150 6.25 0.96 -23.40
CA ALA A 150 5.32 0.14 -24.13
C ALA A 150 5.06 0.65 -25.56
N GLN A 151 5.14 1.97 -25.77
CA GLN A 151 4.88 2.60 -27.05
C GLN A 151 6.12 2.61 -27.96
N TRP A 152 7.30 2.89 -27.41
CA TRP A 152 8.50 3.16 -28.23
C TRP A 152 9.60 2.10 -28.09
N ALA A 153 9.57 1.25 -27.09
CA ALA A 153 10.62 0.25 -26.89
C ALA A 153 10.38 -1.05 -27.70
N PRO A 154 11.45 -1.78 -28.07
CA PRO A 154 11.33 -2.96 -28.95
C PRO A 154 10.60 -4.16 -28.30
N LEU A 155 10.58 -4.24 -26.98
CA LEU A 155 9.94 -5.33 -26.21
C LEU A 155 8.84 -4.78 -25.29
N PRO A 156 7.69 -4.36 -25.82
CA PRO A 156 6.67 -3.59 -25.10
C PRO A 156 5.97 -4.36 -23.96
N THR A 157 6.19 -5.66 -23.83
CA THR A 157 5.65 -6.49 -22.73
C THR A 157 6.67 -6.81 -21.66
N ILE A 158 7.95 -6.54 -21.88
CA ILE A 158 9.05 -6.86 -20.95
C ILE A 158 9.67 -5.57 -20.41
N LEU A 159 10.13 -4.69 -21.32
CA LEU A 159 10.87 -3.48 -20.95
C LEU A 159 10.15 -2.56 -19.96
N PRO A 160 8.81 -2.38 -20.03
CA PRO A 160 8.09 -1.56 -19.06
C PRO A 160 8.23 -2.02 -17.60
N TYR A 161 8.50 -3.30 -17.36
CA TYR A 161 8.64 -3.85 -15.99
C TYR A 161 10.06 -3.76 -15.43
N LEU A 162 11.08 -3.70 -16.30
CA LEU A 162 12.48 -3.74 -15.86
C LEU A 162 12.89 -2.57 -14.95
N PRO A 163 12.51 -1.30 -15.20
CA PRO A 163 12.85 -0.19 -14.32
C PRO A 163 12.29 -0.38 -12.91
N GLN A 164 11.06 -0.88 -12.81
CA GLN A 164 10.42 -1.16 -11.52
C GLN A 164 11.14 -2.30 -10.79
N LEU A 165 11.48 -3.38 -11.48
CA LEU A 165 12.19 -4.53 -10.89
C LEU A 165 13.58 -4.11 -10.39
N ALA A 166 14.32 -3.33 -11.19
CA ALA A 166 15.63 -2.80 -10.79
C ALA A 166 15.52 -1.85 -9.59
N GLY A 167 14.57 -0.92 -9.65
CA GLY A 167 14.31 0.02 -8.57
C GLY A 167 13.83 -0.67 -7.28
N ALA A 168 12.97 -1.69 -7.39
CA ALA A 168 12.52 -2.49 -6.25
C ALA A 168 13.67 -3.31 -5.64
N GLY A 169 14.58 -3.85 -6.45
CA GLY A 169 15.80 -4.49 -5.98
C GLY A 169 16.71 -3.54 -5.21
N ALA A 170 16.94 -2.33 -5.73
CA ALA A 170 17.68 -1.29 -5.02
C ALA A 170 16.96 -0.88 -3.71
N ALA A 171 15.65 -0.71 -3.76
CA ALA A 171 14.84 -0.41 -2.59
C ALA A 171 14.92 -1.51 -1.53
N LEU A 172 14.94 -2.78 -1.93
CA LEU A 172 15.08 -3.94 -1.05
C LEU A 172 16.40 -3.88 -0.27
N VAL A 173 17.52 -3.62 -0.96
CA VAL A 173 18.84 -3.48 -0.33
C VAL A 173 18.88 -2.31 0.64
N LEU A 174 18.38 -1.15 0.24
CA LEU A 174 18.34 0.04 1.08
C LEU A 174 17.39 -0.10 2.26
N ALA A 175 16.22 -0.70 2.07
CA ALA A 175 15.26 -0.97 3.14
C ALA A 175 15.83 -1.99 4.14
N ALA A 176 16.56 -3.00 3.67
CA ALA A 176 17.22 -3.98 4.55
C ALA A 176 18.27 -3.35 5.48
N ARG A 177 18.85 -2.21 5.08
CA ARG A 177 19.81 -1.45 5.90
C ARG A 177 19.18 -0.35 6.75
N THR A 178 17.88 -0.08 6.56
CA THR A 178 17.14 0.94 7.32
C THR A 178 16.75 0.37 8.69
N PRO A 179 16.87 1.14 9.79
CA PRO A 179 16.57 0.64 11.12
C PRO A 179 15.10 0.24 11.28
N GLU A 180 14.84 -0.79 12.10
CA GLU A 180 13.51 -1.18 12.53
C GLU A 180 13.03 -0.20 13.61
N THR A 181 11.77 0.22 13.51
CA THR A 181 11.18 1.18 14.45
C THR A 181 10.35 0.51 15.54
N VAL A 182 9.82 -0.67 15.25
CA VAL A 182 9.01 -1.45 16.21
C VAL A 182 9.91 -2.48 16.91
N ARG A 183 9.94 -2.44 18.24
CA ARG A 183 10.57 -3.51 19.05
C ARG A 183 9.61 -4.69 19.16
N PRO A 184 9.96 -5.90 18.69
CA PRO A 184 9.14 -7.08 18.89
C PRO A 184 8.85 -7.29 20.38
N GLY A 185 7.58 -7.43 20.75
CA GLY A 185 7.18 -7.65 22.15
C GLY A 185 6.72 -6.42 22.92
N THR A 186 6.82 -5.19 22.37
CA THR A 186 6.27 -3.99 23.00
C THR A 186 4.83 -3.68 22.55
N ALA A 187 4.31 -4.38 21.56
CA ALA A 187 2.87 -4.37 21.27
C ALA A 187 2.17 -4.96 22.49
N GLY A 188 1.61 -4.07 23.32
CA GLY A 188 1.05 -4.42 24.62
C GLY A 188 0.10 -5.59 24.52
N ALA A 189 0.24 -6.53 25.43
CA ALA A 189 -0.65 -7.67 25.66
C ALA A 189 -2.08 -7.24 26.08
N GLY A 190 -2.53 -6.06 25.64
CA GLY A 190 -3.69 -5.37 26.17
C GLY A 190 -4.83 -5.08 25.19
N ASP A 191 -4.71 -5.23 23.89
CA ASP A 191 -5.88 -4.93 23.05
C ASP A 191 -6.04 -5.86 21.86
N SER A 192 -6.47 -7.10 22.11
CA SER A 192 -7.00 -8.04 21.11
C SER A 192 -8.37 -7.60 20.54
N ARG A 193 -8.69 -6.31 20.60
CA ARG A 193 -9.97 -5.74 20.17
C ARG A 193 -9.89 -4.95 18.87
N TRP A 194 -9.05 -5.37 17.92
CA TRP A 194 -8.99 -4.77 16.58
C TRP A 194 -10.33 -4.77 15.83
N TRP A 195 -11.27 -5.63 16.22
CA TRP A 195 -12.63 -5.70 15.65
C TRP A 195 -13.61 -4.69 16.27
N ARG A 196 -13.24 -3.95 17.33
CA ARG A 196 -14.03 -2.83 17.83
C ARG A 196 -13.67 -1.55 17.06
N LEU A 197 -14.18 -1.42 15.85
CA LEU A 197 -14.31 -0.15 15.17
C LEU A 197 -15.15 0.78 16.07
N ARG A 198 -14.51 1.59 16.90
CA ARG A 198 -15.16 2.76 17.47
C ARG A 198 -15.37 3.76 16.35
N ILE A 199 -16.47 3.67 15.65
CA ILE A 199 -16.99 4.74 14.81
C ILE A 199 -17.40 5.85 15.78
N ARG A 200 -16.45 6.74 16.08
CA ARG A 200 -16.74 7.97 16.78
C ARG A 200 -17.30 8.93 15.73
N ILE A 201 -18.64 8.97 15.62
CA ILE A 201 -19.33 9.97 14.80
C ILE A 201 -19.20 11.27 15.59
N PRO A 202 -18.44 12.29 15.12
CA PRO A 202 -18.42 13.61 15.75
C PRO A 202 -19.81 14.24 15.51
N GLY A 203 -20.56 14.51 16.55
CA GLY A 203 -21.84 15.20 16.43
C GLY A 203 -23.03 14.57 17.14
N PHE A 204 -22.97 13.32 17.59
CA PHE A 204 -24.02 12.72 18.42
C PHE A 204 -23.64 12.80 19.91
N ALA A 205 -23.37 14.00 20.41
CA ALA A 205 -23.38 14.25 21.84
C ALA A 205 -24.84 14.38 22.25
N ALA A 206 -25.34 13.37 22.94
CA ALA A 206 -26.66 13.32 23.50
C ALA A 206 -27.00 14.62 24.24
N SER A 207 -27.95 15.38 23.71
CA SER A 207 -28.71 16.41 24.42
C SER A 207 -29.68 15.79 25.45
N GLY A 208 -29.19 14.81 26.19
CA GLY A 208 -29.96 13.97 27.12
C GLY A 208 -29.61 14.16 28.59
N ARG A 209 -28.94 15.23 28.97
CA ARG A 209 -28.65 15.51 30.39
C ARG A 209 -28.86 16.98 30.74
N SER A 210 -30.08 17.44 30.71
CA SER A 210 -30.47 18.74 31.32
C SER A 210 -31.96 18.87 31.67
N ALA A 211 -32.73 17.80 31.67
CA ALA A 211 -34.15 17.88 32.06
C ALA A 211 -34.44 17.43 33.50
N SER A 212 -33.53 16.65 34.13
CA SER A 212 -33.79 16.12 35.49
C SER A 212 -33.26 16.99 36.62
N SER A 213 -32.39 17.99 36.33
CA SER A 213 -31.88 18.92 37.36
C SER A 213 -32.72 20.19 37.54
N ARG A 214 -33.62 20.50 36.62
CA ARG A 214 -34.50 21.70 36.72
C ARG A 214 -35.84 21.40 37.43
N LEU A 215 -36.21 20.12 37.61
CA LEU A 215 -37.39 19.71 38.29
C LEU A 215 -37.25 19.58 39.82
N ARG A 216 -36.04 19.60 40.35
CA ARG A 216 -35.80 19.52 41.80
C ARG A 216 -35.69 20.86 42.53
N LEU A 217 -35.62 21.96 41.78
CA LEU A 217 -35.53 23.32 42.40
C LEU A 217 -36.90 24.03 42.44
N ALA A 218 -37.98 23.42 41.94
CA ALA A 218 -39.31 24.01 41.94
C ALA A 218 -40.24 23.46 43.05
N CYS A 219 -39.76 22.57 43.93
CA CYS A 219 -40.55 22.02 45.04
C CYS A 219 -40.07 22.46 46.46
N GLU A 220 -39.21 23.46 46.58
CA GLU A 220 -38.75 24.00 47.84
C GLU A 220 -38.97 25.51 47.94
N THR A 221 -40.15 25.97 47.59
CA THR A 221 -40.66 27.32 48.02
C THR A 221 -42.12 27.22 48.31
#